data_e7835206b4ffe14022a40c7300708cbf
#
_entry.id   e7835206b4ffe14022a40c7300708cbf
#
_cell.length_a   1.000
_cell.length_b   1.000
_cell.length_c   1.000
_cell.angle_alpha   90.00
_cell.angle_beta   90.00
_cell.angle_gamma   90.00
#
_symmetry.space_group_name_H-M   'P 1'
#
loop_
_entity.id
_entity.type
_entity.pdbx_description
1 polymer ?
#
loop_
_entity_poly.entity_id
_entity_poly.type
_entity_poly.pdbx_seq_one_letter_code
_entity_poly.pdbx_strand_id
1 'polypeptide(L)'
;MLLYIAEKPSTMILVKKAYERSNKPCGDITFVALAGHVCGLMEPKEYSQWNLKWKDLKLPMVPDSFRIKSIKPDLVKKIRDLIKSGDYEGIIVGTDSDVEGNGIYALLEKNLHLEKMKAYRFFETDLTDKGIMDSFKNLTDFHTCPRDVGMTQAFWIRAQFDWLIGFNLSVAYTVKTGMLMRVGRVKAPTLKLVYDNCKAIDEFSSKSSYLPVIQTKDPEMVATLVDEEGKDLAFPELEKAKELVSGLGPEAIVKKTEKKETKKPPQQLYKLSDIQVEAGQKYGYSPDETLQALQSLYETHKVMSYPRTDGKHLSSEKAKEFSSLLRTVSAVPGMEPYLSSITPEAIQKAAANKRYVNDEEVKKSSHGALIPTGKIPDFSKMSEMEKNVCIMVYKRFLAIFLPDLVEEKRKYLLDVD
;
A
#
# COMPACT_ATOMS: atom_id res chain seq x y z
N MET A 1 -22.18 2.79 29.33
CA MET A 1 -21.33 3.79 28.62
C MET A 1 -20.19 3.07 27.91
N LEU A 2 -19.70 3.57 26.74
CA LEU A 2 -18.58 2.96 26.03
C LEU A 2 -17.32 3.82 26.12
N LEU A 3 -16.13 3.17 26.04
CA LEU A 3 -14.83 3.83 26.02
C LEU A 3 -14.21 3.73 24.61
N TYR A 4 -14.08 4.84 23.89
CA TYR A 4 -13.40 4.88 22.61
C TYR A 4 -11.89 5.11 22.81
N ILE A 5 -11.06 4.20 22.28
CA ILE A 5 -9.60 4.27 22.37
C ILE A 5 -9.03 4.50 20.97
N ALA A 6 -8.59 5.72 20.69
CA ALA A 6 -7.92 6.09 19.42
C ALA A 6 -6.41 5.82 19.49
N GLU A 7 -5.78 5.62 18.33
CA GLU A 7 -4.33 5.51 18.25
C GLU A 7 -3.62 6.85 18.48
N LYS A 8 -4.18 7.95 17.95
CA LYS A 8 -3.59 9.28 17.96
C LYS A 8 -4.56 10.33 18.50
N PRO A 9 -4.07 11.35 19.23
CA PRO A 9 -4.92 12.45 19.70
C PRO A 9 -5.64 13.20 18.58
N SER A 10 -5.00 13.39 17.42
CA SER A 10 -5.60 14.06 16.26
C SER A 10 -6.84 13.34 15.76
N THR A 11 -6.74 12.02 15.54
CA THR A 11 -7.87 11.18 15.11
C THR A 11 -8.98 11.18 16.15
N MET A 12 -8.64 11.04 17.44
CA MET A 12 -9.62 11.11 18.53
C MET A 12 -10.43 12.39 18.50
N ILE A 13 -9.77 13.56 18.37
CA ILE A 13 -10.45 14.87 18.34
C ILE A 13 -11.39 14.95 17.15
N LEU A 14 -11.01 14.45 15.98
CA LEU A 14 -11.84 14.45 14.79
C LEU A 14 -13.09 13.58 14.96
N VAL A 15 -12.88 12.34 15.40
CA VAL A 15 -13.95 11.36 15.62
C VAL A 15 -14.91 11.87 16.71
N LYS A 16 -14.38 12.38 17.82
CA LYS A 16 -15.19 12.97 18.90
C LYS A 16 -16.06 14.10 18.40
N LYS A 17 -15.49 15.08 17.66
CA LYS A 17 -16.23 16.22 17.12
C LYS A 17 -17.34 15.79 16.14
N ALA A 18 -17.09 14.82 15.28
CA ALA A 18 -18.09 14.27 14.38
C ALA A 18 -19.21 13.56 15.16
N TYR A 19 -18.85 12.76 16.16
CA TYR A 19 -19.79 12.04 17.01
C TYR A 19 -20.68 12.98 17.85
N GLU A 20 -20.10 14.02 18.47
CA GLU A 20 -20.84 15.00 19.27
C GLU A 20 -21.86 15.82 18.45
N ARG A 21 -21.62 16.00 17.14
CA ARG A 21 -22.54 16.67 16.22
C ARG A 21 -23.64 15.76 15.68
N SER A 22 -23.58 14.47 15.98
CA SER A 22 -24.53 13.47 15.47
C SER A 22 -25.63 13.16 16.48
N ASN A 23 -26.51 12.24 16.10
CA ASN A 23 -27.55 11.68 16.99
C ASN A 23 -27.00 10.63 17.97
N LYS A 24 -25.68 10.52 18.11
CA LYS A 24 -24.99 9.60 19.05
C LYS A 24 -25.50 8.15 19.00
N PRO A 25 -25.31 7.43 17.89
CA PRO A 25 -25.90 6.09 17.69
C PRO A 25 -25.47 5.03 18.71
N CYS A 26 -24.34 5.25 19.40
CA CYS A 26 -23.84 4.36 20.45
C CYS A 26 -24.02 4.92 21.88
N GLY A 27 -24.87 5.93 22.07
CA GLY A 27 -25.09 6.59 23.37
C GLY A 27 -23.88 7.41 23.82
N ASP A 28 -23.65 7.47 25.13
CA ASP A 28 -22.53 8.25 25.67
C ASP A 28 -21.21 7.49 25.54
N ILE A 29 -20.20 8.18 25.01
CA ILE A 29 -18.85 7.66 24.79
C ILE A 29 -17.84 8.55 25.49
N THR A 30 -16.94 7.94 26.26
CA THR A 30 -15.72 8.59 26.74
C THR A 30 -14.61 8.36 25.70
N PHE A 31 -13.91 9.42 25.32
CA PHE A 31 -12.84 9.37 24.31
C PHE A 31 -11.47 9.50 24.96
N VAL A 32 -10.56 8.57 24.65
CA VAL A 32 -9.15 8.63 25.04
C VAL A 32 -8.28 8.30 23.85
N ALA A 33 -7.07 8.86 23.80
CA ALA A 33 -6.10 8.56 22.76
C ALA A 33 -4.85 7.93 23.36
N LEU A 34 -4.28 7.01 22.61
CA LEU A 34 -2.92 6.55 22.75
C LEU A 34 -1.96 7.57 22.13
N ALA A 35 -0.69 7.27 22.10
CA ALA A 35 0.32 8.01 21.34
C ALA A 35 1.17 6.99 20.55
N GLY A 36 0.52 6.23 19.66
CA GLY A 36 1.06 5.07 19.01
C GLY A 36 1.25 3.91 20.00
N HIS A 37 2.33 3.13 19.85
CA HIS A 37 2.62 2.03 20.76
C HIS A 37 2.81 2.50 22.22
N VAL A 38 1.99 1.97 23.11
CA VAL A 38 2.07 2.21 24.58
C VAL A 38 2.56 0.97 25.32
N CYS A 39 2.46 -0.21 24.71
CA CYS A 39 2.95 -1.49 25.19
C CYS A 39 3.80 -2.18 24.10
N GLY A 40 4.65 -3.12 24.51
CA GLY A 40 5.47 -3.93 23.62
C GLY A 40 5.95 -5.21 24.29
N LEU A 41 6.58 -6.10 23.52
CA LEU A 41 7.20 -7.30 24.07
C LEU A 41 8.42 -6.93 24.93
N MET A 42 8.62 -7.66 26.03
CA MET A 42 9.84 -7.55 26.85
C MET A 42 11.07 -7.96 26.02
N GLU A 43 12.16 -7.25 26.21
CA GLU A 43 13.47 -7.61 25.62
C GLU A 43 14.13 -8.77 26.39
N PRO A 44 15.07 -9.52 25.79
CA PRO A 44 15.74 -10.63 26.46
C PRO A 44 16.28 -10.30 27.84
N LYS A 45 16.92 -9.14 28.02
CA LYS A 45 17.47 -8.69 29.31
C LYS A 45 16.45 -8.51 30.44
N GLU A 46 15.16 -8.44 30.10
CA GLU A 46 14.06 -8.30 31.05
C GLU A 46 13.52 -9.66 31.53
N TYR A 47 14.02 -10.76 30.96
CA TYR A 47 13.81 -12.12 31.45
C TYR A 47 14.99 -12.52 32.35
N SER A 48 14.72 -13.06 33.52
CA SER A 48 15.75 -13.41 34.51
C SER A 48 16.82 -14.34 33.96
N GLN A 49 16.43 -15.33 33.11
CA GLN A 49 17.34 -16.31 32.53
C GLN A 49 18.27 -15.71 31.46
N TRP A 50 17.99 -14.53 30.91
CA TRP A 50 18.78 -13.90 29.85
C TRP A 50 19.35 -12.52 30.24
N ASN A 51 19.27 -12.15 31.51
CA ASN A 51 19.92 -10.94 32.02
C ASN A 51 21.44 -11.17 32.22
N LEU A 52 22.12 -11.50 31.15
CA LEU A 52 23.52 -11.83 31.08
C LEU A 52 24.24 -10.98 30.03
N LYS A 53 25.60 -11.01 30.06
CA LYS A 53 26.38 -10.45 28.95
C LYS A 53 26.13 -11.27 27.68
N TRP A 54 26.09 -10.64 26.52
CA TRP A 54 25.79 -11.31 25.24
C TRP A 54 26.65 -12.55 24.97
N LYS A 55 27.96 -12.50 25.33
CA LYS A 55 28.88 -13.64 25.18
C LYS A 55 28.53 -14.85 26.04
N ASP A 56 27.76 -14.63 27.10
CA ASP A 56 27.40 -15.67 28.08
C ASP A 56 26.01 -16.23 27.85
N LEU A 57 25.29 -15.68 26.84
CA LEU A 57 23.93 -16.12 26.47
C LEU A 57 23.98 -17.45 25.71
N LYS A 58 23.13 -18.38 26.12
CA LYS A 58 22.89 -19.61 25.35
C LYS A 58 21.82 -19.34 24.29
N LEU A 59 22.14 -19.57 23.04
CA LEU A 59 21.22 -19.40 21.91
C LEU A 59 20.68 -20.77 21.45
N PRO A 60 19.46 -20.85 20.90
CA PRO A 60 18.52 -19.73 20.74
C PRO A 60 17.80 -19.36 22.04
N MET A 61 17.55 -18.05 22.24
CA MET A 61 16.66 -17.56 23.27
C MET A 61 15.22 -17.71 22.76
N VAL A 62 14.46 -18.61 23.36
CA VAL A 62 13.05 -18.85 23.05
C VAL A 62 12.27 -18.78 24.34
N PRO A 63 11.39 -17.77 24.55
CA PRO A 63 10.63 -17.67 25.78
C PRO A 63 9.48 -18.69 25.79
N ASP A 64 9.17 -19.26 26.95
CA ASP A 64 7.99 -20.12 27.15
C ASP A 64 6.71 -19.35 26.86
N SER A 65 6.71 -18.05 27.18
CA SER A 65 5.66 -17.10 26.83
C SER A 65 6.24 -15.71 26.62
N PHE A 66 5.75 -15.02 25.60
CA PHE A 66 6.11 -13.62 25.36
C PHE A 66 5.41 -12.70 26.36
N ARG A 67 6.19 -12.04 27.20
CA ARG A 67 5.71 -11.09 28.20
C ARG A 67 5.60 -9.69 27.60
N ILE A 68 4.63 -8.91 28.09
CA ILE A 68 4.36 -7.56 27.63
C ILE A 68 4.81 -6.57 28.70
N LYS A 69 5.40 -5.46 28.26
CA LYS A 69 5.77 -4.32 29.12
C LYS A 69 5.05 -3.05 28.66
N SER A 70 4.82 -2.14 29.57
CA SER A 70 4.43 -0.78 29.25
C SER A 70 5.64 0.01 28.74
N ILE A 71 5.54 0.57 27.53
CA ILE A 71 6.53 1.47 26.95
C ILE A 71 6.29 2.91 27.44
N LYS A 72 5.01 3.26 27.66
CA LYS A 72 4.57 4.56 28.19
C LYS A 72 3.76 4.34 29.48
N PRO A 73 4.43 4.08 30.62
CA PRO A 73 3.77 3.65 31.85
C PRO A 73 2.70 4.64 32.37
N ASP A 74 2.97 5.94 32.27
CA ASP A 74 2.03 6.97 32.74
C ASP A 74 0.72 6.98 31.97
N LEU A 75 0.82 6.83 30.64
CA LEU A 75 -0.36 6.77 29.76
C LEU A 75 -1.15 5.48 29.99
N VAL A 76 -0.46 4.35 30.10
CA VAL A 76 -1.09 3.05 30.42
C VAL A 76 -1.77 3.10 31.78
N LYS A 77 -1.13 3.72 32.79
CA LYS A 77 -1.72 3.94 34.12
C LYS A 77 -2.98 4.80 34.01
N LYS A 78 -2.93 5.92 33.31
CA LYS A 78 -4.09 6.80 33.09
C LYS A 78 -5.28 6.05 32.49
N ILE A 79 -5.02 5.22 31.47
CA ILE A 79 -6.09 4.42 30.82
C ILE A 79 -6.64 3.38 31.79
N ARG A 80 -5.77 2.69 32.55
CA ARG A 80 -6.17 1.73 33.58
C ARG A 80 -7.06 2.39 34.64
N ASP A 81 -6.66 3.55 35.15
CA ASP A 81 -7.40 4.28 36.19
C ASP A 81 -8.74 4.77 35.62
N LEU A 82 -8.79 5.22 34.38
CA LEU A 82 -10.02 5.61 33.67
C LEU A 82 -10.98 4.42 33.57
N ILE A 83 -10.51 3.25 33.16
CA ILE A 83 -11.32 2.03 33.01
C ILE A 83 -11.85 1.59 34.39
N LYS A 84 -11.04 1.68 35.46
CA LYS A 84 -11.43 1.28 36.80
C LYS A 84 -12.43 2.24 37.46
N SER A 85 -12.36 3.52 37.15
CA SER A 85 -13.22 4.56 37.74
C SER A 85 -14.53 4.75 36.99
N GLY A 86 -14.66 4.23 35.77
CA GLY A 86 -15.83 4.37 34.93
C GLY A 86 -16.65 3.08 34.87
N ASP A 87 -17.95 3.23 34.64
CA ASP A 87 -18.86 2.10 34.40
C ASP A 87 -18.98 1.90 32.85
N TYR A 88 -17.97 1.20 32.29
CA TYR A 88 -17.90 0.92 30.87
C TYR A 88 -18.40 -0.49 30.55
N GLU A 89 -19.41 -0.60 29.71
CA GLU A 89 -19.97 -1.84 29.18
C GLU A 89 -19.07 -2.50 28.12
N GLY A 90 -18.17 -1.70 27.53
CA GLY A 90 -17.24 -2.17 26.50
C GLY A 90 -16.32 -1.07 25.98
N ILE A 91 -15.40 -1.49 25.15
CA ILE A 91 -14.39 -0.64 24.51
C ILE A 91 -14.69 -0.55 23.00
N ILE A 92 -14.60 0.65 22.44
CA ILE A 92 -14.55 0.84 20.99
C ILE A 92 -13.08 1.00 20.59
N VAL A 93 -12.59 0.05 19.82
CA VAL A 93 -11.21 0.00 19.30
C VAL A 93 -11.11 0.90 18.08
N GLY A 94 -10.64 2.12 18.29
CA GLY A 94 -10.48 3.17 17.29
C GLY A 94 -9.01 3.44 16.95
N THR A 95 -8.14 2.43 17.07
CA THR A 95 -6.78 2.45 16.49
C THR A 95 -6.85 2.36 14.98
N ASP A 96 -5.78 2.73 14.27
CA ASP A 96 -5.74 2.69 12.79
C ASP A 96 -6.24 1.33 12.27
N SER A 97 -6.95 1.36 11.14
CA SER A 97 -7.64 0.17 10.61
C SER A 97 -6.71 -0.77 9.85
N ASP A 98 -5.58 -1.13 10.46
CA ASP A 98 -4.58 -2.03 9.89
C ASP A 98 -4.06 -3.06 10.92
N VAL A 99 -3.14 -3.92 10.48
CA VAL A 99 -2.50 -4.95 11.33
C VAL A 99 -1.78 -4.33 12.52
N GLU A 100 -1.15 -3.16 12.34
CA GLU A 100 -0.43 -2.47 13.41
C GLU A 100 -1.37 -1.90 14.45
N GLY A 101 -2.44 -1.21 14.01
CA GLY A 101 -3.45 -0.64 14.91
C GLY A 101 -4.18 -1.72 15.72
N ASN A 102 -4.51 -2.86 15.10
CA ASN A 102 -5.05 -4.02 15.84
C ASN A 102 -4.05 -4.52 16.90
N GLY A 103 -2.76 -4.58 16.53
CA GLY A 103 -1.68 -4.99 17.44
C GLY A 103 -1.46 -4.05 18.62
N ILE A 104 -1.54 -2.73 18.39
CA ILE A 104 -1.43 -1.71 19.44
C ILE A 104 -2.50 -1.93 20.50
N TYR A 105 -3.77 -2.15 20.08
CA TYR A 105 -4.85 -2.45 21.02
C TYR A 105 -4.66 -3.80 21.70
N ALA A 106 -4.33 -4.86 20.98
CA ALA A 106 -4.13 -6.20 21.52
C ALA A 106 -3.01 -6.27 22.58
N LEU A 107 -1.94 -5.51 22.40
CA LEU A 107 -0.88 -5.34 23.42
C LEU A 107 -1.39 -4.63 24.67
N LEU A 108 -2.17 -3.56 24.48
CA LEU A 108 -2.78 -2.83 25.59
C LEU A 108 -3.77 -3.71 26.37
N GLU A 109 -4.66 -4.39 25.64
CA GLU A 109 -5.66 -5.29 26.18
C GLU A 109 -5.03 -6.37 27.07
N LYS A 110 -4.01 -7.08 26.57
CA LYS A 110 -3.27 -8.07 27.35
C LYS A 110 -2.52 -7.48 28.53
N ASN A 111 -1.92 -6.29 28.37
CA ASN A 111 -1.20 -5.62 29.46
C ASN A 111 -2.13 -5.20 30.61
N LEU A 112 -3.38 -4.86 30.29
CA LEU A 112 -4.38 -4.42 31.26
C LEU A 112 -5.36 -5.53 31.68
N HIS A 113 -5.25 -6.74 31.13
CA HIS A 113 -6.13 -7.89 31.38
C HIS A 113 -7.60 -7.58 31.05
N LEU A 114 -7.85 -7.03 29.86
CA LEU A 114 -9.19 -6.59 29.42
C LEU A 114 -9.90 -7.61 28.51
N GLU A 115 -9.36 -8.81 28.30
CA GLU A 115 -9.86 -9.83 27.36
C GLU A 115 -11.29 -10.28 27.66
N LYS A 116 -11.79 -10.04 28.89
CA LYS A 116 -13.17 -10.33 29.29
C LYS A 116 -14.13 -9.18 28.99
N MET A 117 -13.62 -8.02 28.65
CA MET A 117 -14.41 -6.85 28.35
C MET A 117 -14.86 -6.90 26.89
N LYS A 118 -16.10 -6.50 26.59
CA LYS A 118 -16.57 -6.42 25.20
C LYS A 118 -15.73 -5.39 24.43
N ALA A 119 -15.23 -5.77 23.27
CA ALA A 119 -14.47 -4.89 22.42
C ALA A 119 -15.12 -4.82 21.01
N TYR A 120 -15.42 -3.61 20.57
CA TYR A 120 -16.05 -3.34 19.29
C TYR A 120 -15.06 -2.64 18.37
N ARG A 121 -14.85 -3.15 17.18
CA ARG A 121 -13.97 -2.54 16.20
C ARG A 121 -14.67 -1.40 15.48
N PHE A 122 -14.13 -0.20 15.62
CA PHE A 122 -14.41 0.95 14.77
C PHE A 122 -13.45 0.90 13.57
N PHE A 123 -13.97 0.45 12.42
CA PHE A 123 -13.16 0.30 11.22
C PHE A 123 -13.38 1.49 10.30
N GLU A 124 -12.45 2.43 10.32
CA GLU A 124 -12.52 3.63 9.51
C GLU A 124 -12.00 3.38 8.07
N THR A 125 -12.73 3.90 7.09
CA THR A 125 -12.33 3.88 5.69
C THR A 125 -11.93 5.27 5.19
N ASP A 126 -12.54 6.30 5.79
CA ASP A 126 -12.20 7.71 5.58
C ASP A 126 -12.61 8.53 6.82
N LEU A 127 -12.03 9.72 6.97
CA LEU A 127 -12.24 10.63 8.10
C LEU A 127 -13.23 11.78 7.80
N THR A 128 -14.10 11.61 6.81
CA THR A 128 -15.24 12.50 6.64
C THR A 128 -16.28 12.26 7.74
N ASP A 129 -17.11 13.26 8.05
CA ASP A 129 -18.18 13.09 9.05
C ASP A 129 -19.10 11.91 8.70
N LYS A 130 -19.38 11.70 7.39
CA LYS A 130 -20.16 10.55 6.91
C LYS A 130 -19.41 9.23 7.17
N GLY A 131 -18.14 9.11 6.78
CA GLY A 131 -17.36 7.91 6.96
C GLY A 131 -17.23 7.51 8.43
N ILE A 132 -16.99 8.50 9.31
CA ILE A 132 -16.95 8.31 10.76
C ILE A 132 -18.29 7.77 11.28
N MET A 133 -19.41 8.36 10.86
CA MET A 133 -20.73 7.91 11.32
C MET A 133 -21.12 6.54 10.77
N ASP A 134 -20.73 6.22 9.56
CA ASP A 134 -20.95 4.90 8.98
C ASP A 134 -20.12 3.84 9.73
N SER A 135 -18.90 4.18 10.19
CA SER A 135 -18.10 3.28 11.04
C SER A 135 -18.76 3.01 12.40
N PHE A 136 -19.36 4.01 13.05
CA PHE A 136 -20.11 3.80 14.30
C PHE A 136 -21.38 2.93 14.12
N LYS A 137 -22.04 3.01 12.99
CA LYS A 137 -23.22 2.17 12.66
C LYS A 137 -22.84 0.72 12.37
N ASN A 138 -21.60 0.48 11.92
CA ASN A 138 -21.10 -0.82 11.47
C ASN A 138 -20.02 -1.38 12.39
N LEU A 139 -20.10 -1.13 13.69
CA LEU A 139 -19.20 -1.74 14.67
C LEU A 139 -19.25 -3.26 14.58
N THR A 140 -18.10 -3.90 14.55
CA THR A 140 -17.96 -5.37 14.60
C THR A 140 -17.35 -5.82 15.92
N ASP A 141 -17.63 -7.03 16.36
CA ASP A 141 -16.97 -7.59 17.52
C ASP A 141 -15.48 -7.85 17.20
N PHE A 142 -14.58 -7.28 17.99
CA PHE A 142 -13.12 -7.33 17.75
C PHE A 142 -12.56 -8.74 17.87
N HIS A 143 -13.11 -9.56 18.75
CA HIS A 143 -12.60 -10.90 19.06
C HIS A 143 -13.16 -12.00 18.14
N THR A 144 -14.27 -11.75 17.47
CA THR A 144 -14.95 -12.75 16.64
C THR A 144 -15.01 -12.41 15.15
N CYS A 145 -14.85 -11.13 14.78
CA CYS A 145 -14.81 -10.71 13.37
C CYS A 145 -13.58 -11.34 12.68
N PRO A 146 -13.74 -12.17 11.62
CA PRO A 146 -12.62 -12.87 10.99
C PRO A 146 -11.49 -11.95 10.51
N ARG A 147 -11.82 -10.76 10.01
CA ARG A 147 -10.85 -9.74 9.60
C ARG A 147 -9.97 -9.31 10.77
N ASP A 148 -10.58 -8.94 11.90
CA ASP A 148 -9.86 -8.37 13.03
C ASP A 148 -9.07 -9.43 13.78
N VAL A 149 -9.62 -10.64 13.89
CA VAL A 149 -8.90 -11.83 14.39
C VAL A 149 -7.68 -12.13 13.54
N GLY A 150 -7.83 -12.14 12.19
CA GLY A 150 -6.72 -12.37 11.26
C GLY A 150 -5.63 -11.30 11.36
N MET A 151 -5.99 -10.03 11.44
CA MET A 151 -5.04 -8.91 11.63
C MET A 151 -4.29 -9.04 12.96
N THR A 152 -5.00 -9.34 14.04
CA THR A 152 -4.40 -9.52 15.37
C THR A 152 -3.44 -10.70 15.40
N GLN A 153 -3.79 -11.83 14.78
CA GLN A 153 -2.90 -12.98 14.64
C GLN A 153 -1.65 -12.65 13.80
N ALA A 154 -1.83 -11.96 12.68
CA ALA A 154 -0.72 -11.53 11.83
C ALA A 154 0.25 -10.60 12.58
N PHE A 155 -0.28 -9.68 13.38
CA PHE A 155 0.56 -8.85 14.27
C PHE A 155 1.37 -9.69 15.26
N TRP A 156 0.74 -10.62 15.98
CA TRP A 156 1.43 -11.46 16.96
C TRP A 156 2.52 -12.32 16.32
N ILE A 157 2.24 -12.96 15.20
CA ILE A 157 3.23 -13.76 14.47
C ILE A 157 4.41 -12.87 14.07
N ARG A 158 4.15 -11.71 13.46
CA ARG A 158 5.21 -10.79 13.06
C ARG A 158 6.05 -10.31 14.25
N ALA A 159 5.41 -9.86 15.32
CA ALA A 159 6.10 -9.32 16.50
C ALA A 159 7.00 -10.39 17.16
N GLN A 160 6.51 -11.62 17.29
CA GLN A 160 7.27 -12.73 17.84
C GLN A 160 8.43 -13.16 16.93
N PHE A 161 8.21 -13.23 15.63
CA PHE A 161 9.27 -13.54 14.68
C PHE A 161 10.35 -12.45 14.64
N ASP A 162 9.97 -11.18 14.65
CA ASP A 162 10.92 -10.07 14.69
C ASP A 162 11.74 -10.11 15.99
N TRP A 163 11.13 -10.48 17.11
CA TRP A 163 11.84 -10.69 18.38
C TRP A 163 12.83 -11.86 18.30
N LEU A 164 12.36 -13.04 17.87
CA LEU A 164 13.19 -14.26 17.82
C LEU A 164 14.37 -14.08 16.86
N ILE A 165 14.13 -13.63 15.64
CA ILE A 165 15.18 -13.44 14.63
C ILE A 165 16.07 -12.27 15.03
N GLY A 166 15.48 -11.14 15.40
CA GLY A 166 16.19 -9.91 15.68
C GLY A 166 17.19 -10.06 16.83
N PHE A 167 16.74 -10.55 17.97
CA PHE A 167 17.63 -10.70 19.14
C PHE A 167 18.62 -11.85 18.97
N ASN A 168 18.18 -13.04 18.60
CA ASN A 168 19.07 -14.20 18.50
C ASN A 168 20.19 -14.01 17.48
N LEU A 169 19.87 -13.57 16.27
CA LEU A 169 20.87 -13.37 15.24
C LEU A 169 21.76 -12.15 15.53
N SER A 170 21.19 -11.07 16.09
CA SER A 170 22.03 -9.92 16.47
C SER A 170 23.07 -10.29 17.54
N VAL A 171 22.68 -11.06 18.54
CA VAL A 171 23.62 -11.57 19.54
C VAL A 171 24.66 -12.50 18.92
N ALA A 172 24.22 -13.51 18.14
CA ALA A 172 25.10 -14.47 17.51
C ALA A 172 26.18 -13.81 16.63
N TYR A 173 25.75 -12.91 15.73
CA TYR A 173 26.68 -12.20 14.83
C TYR A 173 27.58 -11.22 15.59
N THR A 174 27.04 -10.49 16.56
CA THR A 174 27.85 -9.56 17.37
C THR A 174 28.93 -10.28 18.16
N VAL A 175 28.59 -11.39 18.80
CA VAL A 175 29.60 -12.21 19.56
C VAL A 175 30.67 -12.80 18.62
N LYS A 176 30.22 -13.28 17.44
CA LYS A 176 31.14 -13.88 16.46
C LYS A 176 32.10 -12.87 15.83
N THR A 177 31.62 -11.64 15.55
CA THR A 177 32.43 -10.63 14.83
C THR A 177 33.14 -9.66 15.75
N GLY A 178 32.79 -9.59 17.03
CA GLY A 178 33.26 -8.57 17.96
C GLY A 178 32.73 -7.15 17.70
N MET A 179 31.87 -6.98 16.70
CA MET A 179 31.24 -5.70 16.33
C MET A 179 29.72 -5.78 16.48
N LEU A 180 29.06 -4.67 16.87
CA LEU A 180 27.61 -4.63 16.99
C LEU A 180 26.93 -4.86 15.64
N MET A 181 26.38 -6.04 15.45
CA MET A 181 25.65 -6.46 14.25
C MET A 181 24.16 -6.54 14.53
N ARG A 182 23.40 -5.59 14.00
CA ARG A 182 21.93 -5.58 14.12
C ARG A 182 21.30 -6.32 12.96
N VAL A 183 20.78 -7.50 13.23
CA VAL A 183 20.09 -8.36 12.24
C VAL A 183 18.58 -8.23 12.43
N GLY A 184 17.83 -8.27 11.35
CA GLY A 184 16.39 -8.24 11.37
C GLY A 184 15.79 -8.91 10.14
N ARG A 185 14.59 -9.42 10.30
CA ARG A 185 13.85 -10.17 9.27
C ARG A 185 13.68 -9.40 7.94
N VAL A 186 13.53 -8.10 7.98
CA VAL A 186 13.42 -7.24 6.78
C VAL A 186 14.78 -6.66 6.41
N LYS A 187 15.52 -6.14 7.38
CA LYS A 187 16.80 -5.45 7.14
C LYS A 187 17.83 -6.34 6.45
N ALA A 188 18.03 -7.56 6.91
CA ALA A 188 19.06 -8.45 6.37
C ALA A 188 18.78 -8.90 4.93
N PRO A 189 17.56 -9.34 4.55
CA PRO A 189 17.23 -9.63 3.16
C PRO A 189 17.32 -8.40 2.24
N THR A 190 16.89 -7.23 2.72
CA THR A 190 17.02 -5.99 1.93
C THR A 190 18.50 -5.66 1.65
N LEU A 191 19.35 -5.75 2.67
CA LEU A 191 20.80 -5.56 2.51
C LEU A 191 21.38 -6.58 1.51
N LYS A 192 20.92 -7.84 1.57
CA LYS A 192 21.36 -8.89 0.63
C LYS A 192 21.01 -8.54 -0.83
N LEU A 193 19.79 -8.05 -1.07
CA LEU A 193 19.37 -7.61 -2.42
C LEU A 193 20.25 -6.46 -2.93
N VAL A 194 20.54 -5.47 -2.08
CA VAL A 194 21.44 -4.36 -2.45
C VAL A 194 22.85 -4.89 -2.74
N TYR A 195 23.38 -5.74 -1.88
CA TYR A 195 24.70 -6.34 -2.06
C TYR A 195 24.81 -7.15 -3.38
N ASP A 196 23.80 -7.99 -3.66
CA ASP A 196 23.79 -8.80 -4.89
C ASP A 196 23.73 -7.93 -6.13
N ASN A 197 22.96 -6.83 -6.10
CA ASN A 197 22.91 -5.89 -7.20
C ASN A 197 24.24 -5.16 -7.39
N CYS A 198 24.89 -4.68 -6.33
CA CYS A 198 26.22 -4.09 -6.42
C CYS A 198 27.23 -5.08 -6.99
N LYS A 199 27.23 -6.32 -6.47
CA LYS A 199 28.10 -7.37 -6.97
C LYS A 199 27.87 -7.68 -8.45
N ALA A 200 26.61 -7.73 -8.90
CA ALA A 200 26.26 -7.94 -10.30
C ALA A 200 26.75 -6.77 -11.20
N ILE A 201 26.76 -5.54 -10.67
CA ILE A 201 27.32 -4.39 -11.35
C ILE A 201 28.84 -4.47 -11.45
N ASP A 202 29.51 -4.80 -10.34
CA ASP A 202 30.98 -4.92 -10.28
C ASP A 202 31.52 -6.06 -11.18
N GLU A 203 30.77 -7.16 -11.25
CA GLU A 203 31.12 -8.34 -12.06
C GLU A 203 30.58 -8.23 -13.51
N PHE A 204 29.88 -7.14 -13.85
CA PHE A 204 29.28 -6.97 -15.16
C PHE A 204 30.34 -6.81 -16.25
N SER A 205 30.32 -7.72 -17.22
CA SER A 205 31.11 -7.66 -18.44
C SER A 205 30.21 -7.31 -19.62
N SER A 206 30.44 -6.16 -20.22
CA SER A 206 29.71 -5.72 -21.41
C SER A 206 29.94 -6.68 -22.58
N LYS A 207 28.85 -7.16 -23.18
CA LYS A 207 28.89 -7.92 -24.44
C LYS A 207 28.14 -7.11 -25.48
N SER A 208 28.83 -6.82 -26.58
CA SER A 208 28.21 -6.17 -27.72
C SER A 208 27.48 -7.20 -28.60
N SER A 209 26.33 -6.82 -29.13
CA SER A 209 25.64 -7.55 -30.16
C SER A 209 25.21 -6.56 -31.23
N TYR A 210 25.22 -6.99 -32.49
CA TYR A 210 24.98 -6.15 -33.65
C TYR A 210 23.74 -6.65 -34.36
N LEU A 211 22.68 -5.82 -34.35
CA LEU A 211 21.44 -6.09 -35.05
C LEU A 211 21.43 -5.35 -36.37
N PRO A 212 21.38 -6.04 -37.53
CA PRO A 212 21.24 -5.40 -38.82
C PRO A 212 19.89 -4.65 -38.88
N VAL A 213 19.96 -3.43 -39.36
CA VAL A 213 18.82 -2.53 -39.49
C VAL A 213 18.83 -1.92 -40.88
N ILE A 214 17.69 -1.90 -41.55
CA ILE A 214 17.47 -1.16 -42.78
C ILE A 214 16.58 0.06 -42.52
N GLN A 215 16.81 1.12 -43.25
CA GLN A 215 15.97 2.31 -43.27
C GLN A 215 15.45 2.54 -44.67
N THR A 216 14.15 2.56 -44.85
CA THR A 216 13.53 2.89 -46.14
C THR A 216 13.37 4.40 -46.29
N LYS A 217 13.35 4.90 -47.51
CA LYS A 217 13.24 6.35 -47.79
C LYS A 217 11.79 6.79 -47.93
N ASP A 218 10.96 5.97 -48.53
CA ASP A 218 9.53 6.28 -48.75
C ASP A 218 8.69 4.98 -48.71
N PRO A 219 7.78 4.83 -47.72
CA PRO A 219 7.72 5.64 -46.50
C PRO A 219 8.96 5.43 -45.63
N GLU A 220 9.31 6.42 -44.82
CA GLU A 220 10.40 6.28 -43.85
C GLU A 220 10.06 5.28 -42.77
N MET A 221 10.72 4.14 -42.74
CA MET A 221 10.55 3.07 -41.79
C MET A 221 11.90 2.49 -41.41
N VAL A 222 12.00 1.97 -40.19
CA VAL A 222 13.15 1.21 -39.70
C VAL A 222 12.71 -0.22 -39.49
N ALA A 223 13.41 -1.19 -40.09
CA ALA A 223 13.17 -2.61 -39.93
C ALA A 223 14.42 -3.32 -39.42
N THR A 224 14.25 -4.29 -38.54
CA THR A 224 15.31 -5.13 -37.97
C THR A 224 15.33 -6.48 -38.67
N LEU A 225 16.51 -7.09 -38.76
CA LEU A 225 16.62 -8.46 -39.23
C LEU A 225 15.97 -9.41 -38.25
N VAL A 226 15.19 -10.35 -38.75
CA VAL A 226 14.51 -11.38 -37.93
C VAL A 226 14.84 -12.78 -38.44
N ASP A 227 14.79 -13.76 -37.55
CA ASP A 227 14.86 -15.18 -37.91
C ASP A 227 13.52 -15.70 -38.46
N GLU A 228 13.48 -17.00 -38.76
CA GLU A 228 12.28 -17.68 -39.29
C GLU A 228 11.10 -17.63 -38.35
N GLU A 229 11.35 -17.48 -37.02
CA GLU A 229 10.32 -17.35 -35.96
C GLU A 229 9.88 -15.88 -35.79
N GLY A 230 10.52 -14.93 -36.47
CA GLY A 230 10.23 -13.49 -36.41
C GLY A 230 10.78 -12.80 -35.16
N LYS A 231 11.87 -13.33 -34.58
CA LYS A 231 12.64 -12.71 -33.50
C LYS A 231 13.84 -11.98 -34.03
N ASP A 232 14.24 -10.88 -33.41
CA ASP A 232 15.43 -10.13 -33.80
C ASP A 232 16.67 -11.01 -33.82
N LEU A 233 17.35 -11.04 -34.98
CA LEU A 233 18.58 -11.81 -35.22
C LEU A 233 19.81 -10.92 -35.09
N ALA A 234 20.41 -10.94 -33.90
CA ALA A 234 21.62 -10.20 -33.60
C ALA A 234 22.88 -11.06 -33.70
N PHE A 235 23.99 -10.46 -34.18
CA PHE A 235 25.29 -11.11 -34.32
C PHE A 235 26.24 -10.69 -33.20
N PRO A 236 27.05 -11.61 -32.64
CA PRO A 236 28.06 -11.25 -31.65
C PRO A 236 29.25 -10.49 -32.25
N GLU A 237 29.49 -10.62 -33.55
CA GLU A 237 30.60 -10.01 -34.27
C GLU A 237 30.10 -8.98 -35.29
N LEU A 238 30.68 -7.77 -35.28
CA LEU A 238 30.31 -6.68 -36.16
C LEU A 238 30.53 -7.03 -37.66
N GLU A 239 31.61 -7.76 -37.96
CA GLU A 239 31.98 -8.08 -39.35
C GLU A 239 30.96 -9.02 -40.02
N LYS A 240 30.39 -9.98 -39.25
CA LYS A 240 29.31 -10.84 -39.75
C LYS A 240 28.05 -10.05 -40.08
N ALA A 241 27.70 -9.09 -39.21
CA ALA A 241 26.55 -8.22 -39.44
C ALA A 241 26.78 -7.30 -40.68
N LYS A 242 28.00 -6.78 -40.87
CA LYS A 242 28.36 -5.97 -42.04
C LYS A 242 28.37 -6.77 -43.35
N GLU A 243 28.90 -7.99 -43.32
CA GLU A 243 28.94 -8.88 -44.49
C GLU A 243 27.52 -9.16 -45.00
N LEU A 244 26.61 -9.46 -44.10
CA LEU A 244 25.21 -9.66 -44.45
C LEU A 244 24.59 -8.39 -45.05
N VAL A 245 24.76 -7.24 -44.40
CA VAL A 245 24.20 -5.96 -44.91
C VAL A 245 24.79 -5.56 -46.24
N SER A 246 26.08 -5.83 -46.49
CA SER A 246 26.73 -5.50 -47.77
C SER A 246 26.24 -6.35 -48.95
N GLY A 247 25.65 -7.50 -48.67
CA GLY A 247 25.06 -8.38 -49.66
C GLY A 247 23.61 -8.05 -50.02
N LEU A 248 22.97 -7.11 -49.32
CA LEU A 248 21.57 -6.74 -49.55
C LEU A 248 21.43 -5.79 -50.74
N GLY A 249 20.35 -6.00 -51.50
CA GLY A 249 19.98 -5.10 -52.60
C GLY A 249 19.35 -3.79 -52.15
N PRO A 250 19.11 -2.87 -53.09
CA PRO A 250 18.59 -1.54 -52.77
C PRO A 250 17.08 -1.49 -52.56
N GLU A 251 16.37 -2.59 -52.78
CA GLU A 251 14.92 -2.64 -52.73
C GLU A 251 14.44 -3.62 -51.65
N ALA A 252 13.38 -3.23 -50.92
CA ALA A 252 12.73 -4.07 -49.95
C ALA A 252 11.26 -4.33 -50.33
N ILE A 253 10.87 -5.58 -50.44
CA ILE A 253 9.53 -5.98 -50.86
C ILE A 253 8.74 -6.44 -49.63
N VAL A 254 7.52 -5.92 -49.45
CA VAL A 254 6.64 -6.35 -48.36
C VAL A 254 6.07 -7.75 -48.68
N LYS A 255 6.60 -8.78 -48.03
CA LYS A 255 6.11 -10.16 -48.16
C LYS A 255 4.83 -10.42 -47.39
N LYS A 256 4.71 -9.85 -46.19
CA LYS A 256 3.58 -10.10 -45.31
C LYS A 256 3.23 -8.85 -44.50
N THR A 257 1.94 -8.61 -44.35
CA THR A 257 1.41 -7.57 -43.48
C THR A 257 0.48 -8.24 -42.45
N GLU A 258 0.74 -8.00 -41.18
CA GLU A 258 -0.14 -8.42 -40.13
C GLU A 258 -0.70 -7.17 -39.43
N LYS A 259 -2.00 -7.18 -39.24
CA LYS A 259 -2.72 -6.13 -38.51
C LYS A 259 -3.36 -6.76 -37.27
N LYS A 260 -3.05 -6.22 -36.09
CA LYS A 260 -3.61 -6.70 -34.84
C LYS A 260 -4.14 -5.52 -34.01
N GLU A 261 -5.42 -5.54 -33.71
CA GLU A 261 -6.01 -4.62 -32.77
C GLU A 261 -5.81 -5.19 -31.35
N THR A 262 -5.31 -4.35 -30.45
CA THR A 262 -5.17 -4.68 -29.04
C THR A 262 -5.92 -3.68 -28.19
N LYS A 263 -6.73 -4.17 -27.26
CA LYS A 263 -7.46 -3.36 -26.28
C LYS A 263 -6.73 -3.38 -24.97
N LYS A 264 -6.38 -2.21 -24.46
CA LYS A 264 -5.74 -2.04 -23.16
C LYS A 264 -6.73 -1.37 -22.20
N PRO A 265 -7.29 -2.10 -21.24
CA PRO A 265 -8.18 -1.50 -20.26
C PRO A 265 -7.41 -0.51 -19.39
N PRO A 266 -8.08 0.49 -18.82
CA PRO A 266 -7.48 1.39 -17.82
C PRO A 266 -6.82 0.60 -16.69
N GLN A 267 -5.76 1.17 -16.15
CA GLN A 267 -5.03 0.54 -15.05
C GLN A 267 -5.94 0.38 -13.82
N GLN A 268 -5.65 -0.63 -12.98
CA GLN A 268 -6.34 -0.78 -11.70
C GLN A 268 -6.07 0.41 -10.78
N LEU A 269 -6.94 0.59 -9.81
CA LEU A 269 -6.77 1.60 -8.77
C LEU A 269 -5.46 1.39 -7.99
N TYR A 270 -4.99 2.44 -7.33
CA TYR A 270 -3.76 2.36 -6.56
C TYR A 270 -3.93 1.59 -5.26
N LYS A 271 -2.95 0.78 -4.94
CA LYS A 271 -2.51 0.46 -3.58
C LYS A 271 -1.30 1.33 -3.22
N LEU A 272 -0.90 1.35 -1.96
CA LEU A 272 0.20 2.20 -1.48
C LEU A 272 1.49 2.01 -2.30
N SER A 273 1.95 0.78 -2.49
CA SER A 273 3.22 0.54 -3.20
C SER A 273 3.20 0.98 -4.67
N ASP A 274 2.04 0.90 -5.34
CA ASP A 274 1.96 1.29 -6.75
C ASP A 274 2.09 2.81 -6.92
N ILE A 275 1.41 3.59 -6.06
CA ILE A 275 1.52 5.05 -6.12
C ILE A 275 2.90 5.53 -5.69
N GLN A 276 3.56 4.85 -4.73
CA GLN A 276 4.94 5.16 -4.35
C GLN A 276 5.91 4.99 -5.52
N VAL A 277 5.78 3.88 -6.27
CA VAL A 277 6.60 3.63 -7.47
C VAL A 277 6.34 4.68 -8.54
N GLU A 278 5.08 4.96 -8.86
CA GLU A 278 4.74 5.90 -9.93
C GLU A 278 5.08 7.35 -9.55
N ALA A 279 4.92 7.75 -8.30
CA ALA A 279 5.33 9.07 -7.79
C ALA A 279 6.85 9.22 -7.83
N GLY A 280 7.60 8.18 -7.50
CA GLY A 280 9.05 8.14 -7.64
C GLY A 280 9.50 8.29 -9.09
N GLN A 281 8.89 7.58 -10.01
CA GLN A 281 9.21 7.66 -11.44
C GLN A 281 8.86 9.03 -12.05
N LYS A 282 7.75 9.62 -11.64
CA LYS A 282 7.21 10.84 -12.26
C LYS A 282 7.77 12.13 -11.65
N TYR A 283 7.99 12.13 -10.34
CA TYR A 283 8.35 13.34 -9.59
C TYR A 283 9.64 13.19 -8.77
N GLY A 284 10.25 11.99 -8.72
CA GLY A 284 11.43 11.73 -7.90
C GLY A 284 11.15 11.61 -6.40
N TYR A 285 9.87 11.46 -6.00
CA TYR A 285 9.52 11.35 -4.59
C TYR A 285 9.93 9.99 -4.00
N SER A 286 10.48 10.01 -2.81
CA SER A 286 10.75 8.79 -2.06
C SER A 286 9.44 8.11 -1.60
N PRO A 287 9.46 6.81 -1.29
CA PRO A 287 8.30 6.13 -0.71
C PRO A 287 7.77 6.78 0.57
N ASP A 288 8.66 7.26 1.45
CA ASP A 288 8.26 7.91 2.70
C ASP A 288 7.60 9.26 2.46
N GLU A 289 8.13 10.09 1.57
CA GLU A 289 7.53 11.37 1.19
C GLU A 289 6.14 11.17 0.59
N THR A 290 5.99 10.19 -0.30
CA THR A 290 4.69 9.84 -0.90
C THR A 290 3.70 9.40 0.16
N LEU A 291 4.12 8.58 1.13
CA LEU A 291 3.27 8.14 2.23
C LEU A 291 2.87 9.33 3.14
N GLN A 292 3.79 10.24 3.45
CA GLN A 292 3.50 11.44 4.25
C GLN A 292 2.46 12.33 3.56
N ALA A 293 2.61 12.54 2.24
CA ALA A 293 1.63 13.30 1.45
C ALA A 293 0.24 12.63 1.49
N LEU A 294 0.17 11.32 1.27
CA LEU A 294 -1.08 10.55 1.36
C LEU A 294 -1.70 10.61 2.76
N GLN A 295 -0.88 10.54 3.80
CA GLN A 295 -1.34 10.64 5.19
C GLN A 295 -1.94 12.01 5.49
N SER A 296 -1.32 13.08 5.00
CA SER A 296 -1.86 14.44 5.11
C SER A 296 -3.17 14.61 4.34
N LEU A 297 -3.27 14.05 3.12
CA LEU A 297 -4.49 14.06 2.31
C LEU A 297 -5.63 13.31 3.01
N TYR A 298 -5.33 12.26 3.76
CA TYR A 298 -6.28 11.47 4.54
C TYR A 298 -6.67 12.17 5.87
N GLU A 299 -5.69 12.52 6.71
CA GLU A 299 -5.93 13.02 8.08
C GLU A 299 -6.31 14.50 8.11
N THR A 300 -5.57 15.35 7.36
CA THR A 300 -5.71 16.81 7.40
C THR A 300 -6.73 17.30 6.39
N HIS A 301 -6.55 16.96 5.13
CA HIS A 301 -7.41 17.40 4.04
C HIS A 301 -8.70 16.59 3.92
N LYS A 302 -8.68 15.31 4.31
CA LYS A 302 -9.82 14.36 4.28
C LYS A 302 -10.39 14.13 2.88
N VAL A 303 -9.54 14.24 1.88
CA VAL A 303 -9.91 14.10 0.46
C VAL A 303 -9.55 12.74 -0.14
N MET A 304 -8.95 11.87 0.67
CA MET A 304 -8.44 10.56 0.29
C MET A 304 -8.94 9.49 1.25
N SER A 305 -9.13 8.25 0.76
CA SER A 305 -9.35 7.07 1.60
C SER A 305 -8.06 6.67 2.33
N TYR A 306 -8.15 5.71 3.26
CA TYR A 306 -7.02 5.28 4.09
C TYR A 306 -5.79 4.88 3.25
N PRO A 307 -4.61 5.46 3.51
CA PRO A 307 -3.47 5.33 2.58
C PRO A 307 -2.72 4.00 2.67
N ARG A 308 -2.70 3.34 3.83
CA ARG A 308 -1.94 2.09 4.02
C ARG A 308 -2.76 0.89 3.58
N THR A 309 -3.05 0.84 2.29
CA THR A 309 -3.79 -0.26 1.67
C THR A 309 -2.91 -1.08 0.74
N ASP A 310 -3.15 -2.38 0.72
CA ASP A 310 -2.63 -3.35 -0.23
C ASP A 310 -3.66 -3.76 -1.30
N GLY A 311 -4.91 -3.26 -1.17
CA GLY A 311 -6.01 -3.53 -2.08
C GLY A 311 -5.98 -2.65 -3.32
N LYS A 312 -6.38 -3.24 -4.47
CA LYS A 312 -6.59 -2.56 -5.76
C LYS A 312 -8.05 -2.55 -6.20
N HIS A 313 -8.92 -3.13 -5.40
CA HIS A 313 -10.33 -3.30 -5.71
C HIS A 313 -11.20 -2.50 -4.73
N LEU A 314 -12.41 -2.23 -5.16
CA LEU A 314 -13.45 -1.64 -4.34
C LEU A 314 -14.57 -2.64 -4.08
N SER A 315 -15.31 -2.44 -3.01
CA SER A 315 -16.51 -3.23 -2.72
C SER A 315 -17.69 -2.79 -3.58
N SER A 316 -18.64 -3.69 -3.79
CA SER A 316 -19.92 -3.37 -4.44
C SER A 316 -20.68 -2.26 -3.73
N GLU A 317 -20.55 -2.15 -2.40
CA GLU A 317 -21.13 -1.08 -1.59
C GLU A 317 -20.48 0.27 -1.94
N LYS A 318 -19.14 0.32 -2.03
CA LYS A 318 -18.42 1.54 -2.41
C LYS A 318 -18.72 1.95 -3.87
N ALA A 319 -18.98 1.01 -4.76
CA ALA A 319 -19.34 1.29 -6.14
C ALA A 319 -20.66 2.07 -6.28
N LYS A 320 -21.59 1.94 -5.33
CA LYS A 320 -22.83 2.75 -5.31
C LYS A 320 -22.58 4.26 -5.14
N GLU A 321 -21.41 4.62 -4.63
CA GLU A 321 -21.00 6.01 -4.41
C GLU A 321 -20.29 6.64 -5.63
N PHE A 322 -20.04 5.92 -6.72
CA PHE A 322 -19.26 6.39 -7.87
C PHE A 322 -19.77 7.73 -8.42
N SER A 323 -21.07 7.87 -8.60
CA SER A 323 -21.67 9.13 -9.11
C SER A 323 -21.41 10.31 -8.17
N SER A 324 -21.42 10.10 -6.86
CA SER A 324 -21.14 11.16 -5.88
C SER A 324 -19.67 11.51 -5.82
N LEU A 325 -18.78 10.51 -5.92
CA LEU A 325 -17.33 10.70 -5.93
C LEU A 325 -16.88 11.41 -7.21
N LEU A 326 -17.46 11.11 -8.36
CA LEU A 326 -17.18 11.80 -9.62
C LEU A 326 -17.51 13.30 -9.55
N ARG A 327 -18.51 13.71 -8.77
CA ARG A 327 -18.80 15.14 -8.55
C ARG A 327 -17.65 15.84 -7.80
N THR A 328 -16.97 15.17 -6.88
CA THR A 328 -15.79 15.78 -6.21
C THR A 328 -14.60 15.86 -7.15
N VAL A 329 -14.46 14.91 -8.08
CA VAL A 329 -13.43 14.96 -9.11
C VAL A 329 -13.65 16.12 -10.07
N SER A 330 -14.89 16.49 -10.37
CA SER A 330 -15.21 17.63 -11.25
C SER A 330 -14.72 18.98 -10.72
N ALA A 331 -14.51 19.08 -9.43
CA ALA A 331 -13.96 20.30 -8.81
C ALA A 331 -12.45 20.42 -8.90
N VAL A 332 -11.76 19.40 -9.44
CA VAL A 332 -10.29 19.40 -9.61
C VAL A 332 -9.93 20.03 -10.94
N PRO A 333 -9.11 21.08 -10.97
CA PRO A 333 -8.73 21.75 -12.21
C PRO A 333 -8.14 20.78 -13.25
N GLY A 334 -8.59 20.91 -14.51
CA GLY A 334 -8.10 20.08 -15.61
C GLY A 334 -8.72 18.68 -15.72
N MET A 335 -9.77 18.38 -14.93
CA MET A 335 -10.49 17.11 -15.02
C MET A 335 -11.75 17.21 -15.91
N GLU A 336 -12.23 18.40 -16.21
CA GLU A 336 -13.46 18.66 -16.97
C GLU A 336 -13.53 17.95 -18.33
N PRO A 337 -12.44 17.93 -19.14
CA PRO A 337 -12.47 17.28 -20.46
C PRO A 337 -12.73 15.78 -20.40
N TYR A 338 -12.28 15.13 -19.32
CA TYR A 338 -12.45 13.69 -19.14
C TYR A 338 -13.86 13.35 -18.60
N LEU A 339 -14.43 14.23 -17.79
CA LEU A 339 -15.73 14.02 -17.18
C LEU A 339 -16.88 14.11 -18.19
N SER A 340 -16.75 14.95 -19.20
CA SER A 340 -17.75 15.10 -20.27
C SER A 340 -17.98 13.81 -21.07
N SER A 341 -17.02 12.90 -21.09
CA SER A 341 -17.12 11.60 -21.77
C SER A 341 -17.68 10.48 -20.88
N ILE A 342 -17.90 10.72 -19.59
CA ILE A 342 -18.39 9.70 -18.65
C ILE A 342 -19.90 9.71 -18.62
N THR A 343 -20.51 8.66 -19.16
CA THR A 343 -21.96 8.47 -19.17
C THR A 343 -22.42 7.62 -17.98
N PRO A 344 -23.72 7.64 -17.63
CA PRO A 344 -24.27 6.73 -16.63
C PRO A 344 -23.99 5.26 -16.92
N GLU A 345 -23.99 4.85 -18.20
CA GLU A 345 -23.67 3.49 -18.64
C GLU A 345 -22.22 3.14 -18.36
N ALA A 346 -21.28 4.09 -18.54
CA ALA A 346 -19.87 3.91 -18.21
C ALA A 346 -19.68 3.69 -16.70
N ILE A 347 -20.41 4.41 -15.86
CA ILE A 347 -20.41 4.22 -14.41
C ILE A 347 -20.93 2.83 -14.03
N GLN A 348 -22.05 2.40 -14.61
CA GLN A 348 -22.60 1.07 -14.37
C GLN A 348 -21.65 -0.03 -14.84
N LYS A 349 -21.02 0.14 -16.01
CA LYS A 349 -20.01 -0.78 -16.55
C LYS A 349 -18.81 -0.91 -15.61
N ALA A 350 -18.29 0.21 -15.10
CA ALA A 350 -17.18 0.21 -14.15
C ALA A 350 -17.58 -0.50 -12.83
N ALA A 351 -18.79 -0.24 -12.32
CA ALA A 351 -19.30 -0.88 -11.11
C ALA A 351 -19.49 -2.40 -11.25
N ALA A 352 -19.82 -2.88 -12.44
CA ALA A 352 -19.95 -4.31 -12.74
C ALA A 352 -18.62 -4.99 -13.11
N ASN A 353 -17.55 -4.23 -13.33
CA ASN A 353 -16.28 -4.76 -13.78
C ASN A 353 -15.45 -5.31 -12.62
N LYS A 354 -15.29 -6.65 -12.58
CA LYS A 354 -14.50 -7.36 -11.54
C LYS A 354 -13.03 -6.94 -11.47
N ARG A 355 -12.51 -6.27 -12.48
CA ARG A 355 -11.17 -5.67 -12.48
C ARG A 355 -11.05 -4.53 -11.45
N TYR A 356 -12.14 -3.84 -11.15
CA TYR A 356 -12.16 -2.67 -10.27
C TYR A 356 -13.03 -2.89 -9.03
N VAL A 357 -14.14 -3.63 -9.17
CA VAL A 357 -15.09 -3.90 -8.08
C VAL A 357 -15.17 -5.40 -7.85
N ASN A 358 -14.62 -5.85 -6.71
CA ASN A 358 -14.54 -7.26 -6.39
C ASN A 358 -14.51 -7.46 -4.87
N ASP A 359 -15.65 -7.85 -4.30
CA ASP A 359 -15.82 -8.04 -2.85
C ASP A 359 -14.91 -9.15 -2.30
N GLU A 360 -14.62 -10.21 -3.08
CA GLU A 360 -13.73 -11.30 -2.66
C GLU A 360 -12.28 -10.83 -2.53
N GLU A 361 -11.81 -9.97 -3.45
CA GLU A 361 -10.46 -9.41 -3.36
C GLU A 361 -10.36 -8.37 -2.24
N VAL A 362 -11.43 -7.59 -2.00
CA VAL A 362 -11.47 -6.64 -0.87
C VAL A 362 -11.42 -7.36 0.46
N LYS A 363 -12.06 -8.54 0.59
CA LYS A 363 -11.98 -9.36 1.82
C LYS A 363 -10.57 -9.90 2.11
N LYS A 364 -9.73 -10.08 1.08
CA LYS A 364 -8.34 -10.55 1.23
C LYS A 364 -7.37 -9.43 1.62
N SER A 365 -7.74 -8.18 1.39
CA SER A 365 -6.96 -7.00 1.75
C SER A 365 -7.51 -6.34 3.03
N SER A 366 -6.69 -5.57 3.71
CA SER A 366 -7.14 -4.82 4.90
C SER A 366 -8.10 -3.70 4.54
N HIS A 367 -7.89 -3.08 3.39
CA HIS A 367 -8.69 -1.96 2.87
C HIS A 367 -8.93 -2.08 1.37
N GLY A 368 -9.96 -1.38 0.86
CA GLY A 368 -10.11 -1.15 -0.56
C GLY A 368 -9.01 -0.25 -1.12
N ALA A 369 -9.01 -0.09 -2.45
CA ALA A 369 -8.05 0.76 -3.14
C ALA A 369 -8.09 2.23 -2.71
N LEU A 370 -7.00 2.96 -2.98
CA LEU A 370 -6.94 4.42 -2.81
C LEU A 370 -7.89 5.12 -3.77
N ILE A 371 -8.81 5.90 -3.22
CA ILE A 371 -9.81 6.67 -3.98
C ILE A 371 -10.06 8.05 -3.35
N PRO A 372 -10.64 8.99 -4.11
CA PRO A 372 -11.19 10.22 -3.55
C PRO A 372 -12.28 9.95 -2.51
N THR A 373 -12.46 10.89 -1.58
CA THR A 373 -13.63 10.92 -0.69
C THR A 373 -14.72 11.83 -1.25
N GLY A 374 -15.84 11.96 -0.54
CA GLY A 374 -16.90 12.92 -0.88
C GLY A 374 -16.55 14.40 -0.59
N LYS A 375 -15.34 14.69 -0.12
CA LYS A 375 -14.89 16.05 0.19
C LYS A 375 -14.13 16.66 -0.99
N ILE A 376 -14.50 17.88 -1.35
CA ILE A 376 -13.83 18.66 -2.40
C ILE A 376 -12.44 19.10 -1.89
N PRO A 377 -11.35 18.88 -2.66
CA PRO A 377 -10.01 19.31 -2.30
C PRO A 377 -9.85 20.83 -2.39
N ASP A 378 -9.24 21.42 -1.37
CA ASP A 378 -8.80 22.82 -1.37
C ASP A 378 -7.30 22.88 -1.68
N PHE A 379 -6.97 22.99 -2.96
CA PHE A 379 -5.58 23.00 -3.44
C PHE A 379 -4.75 24.19 -2.91
N SER A 380 -5.41 25.28 -2.46
CA SER A 380 -4.69 26.43 -1.91
C SER A 380 -4.00 26.12 -0.58
N LYS A 381 -4.47 25.10 0.13
CA LYS A 381 -3.94 24.64 1.44
C LYS A 381 -3.00 23.45 1.34
N MET A 382 -2.71 22.97 0.13
CA MET A 382 -1.88 21.80 -0.13
C MET A 382 -0.49 22.24 -0.59
N SER A 383 0.53 21.53 -0.11
CA SER A 383 1.88 21.59 -0.69
C SER A 383 1.86 21.07 -2.14
N GLU A 384 2.90 21.37 -2.90
CA GLU A 384 3.01 20.89 -4.28
C GLU A 384 3.03 19.36 -4.37
N MET A 385 3.68 18.70 -3.42
CA MET A 385 3.70 17.25 -3.33
C MET A 385 2.30 16.68 -3.05
N GLU A 386 1.55 17.24 -2.12
CA GLU A 386 0.18 16.82 -1.82
C GLU A 386 -0.74 17.01 -3.01
N LYS A 387 -0.61 18.12 -3.75
CA LYS A 387 -1.34 18.36 -5.00
C LYS A 387 -1.05 17.28 -6.04
N ASN A 388 0.23 17.00 -6.28
CA ASN A 388 0.66 16.01 -7.27
C ASN A 388 0.14 14.62 -6.93
N VAL A 389 0.29 14.17 -5.69
CA VAL A 389 -0.20 12.87 -5.22
C VAL A 389 -1.72 12.80 -5.26
N CYS A 390 -2.43 13.86 -4.86
CA CYS A 390 -3.87 13.98 -4.95
C CYS A 390 -4.36 13.82 -6.40
N ILE A 391 -3.77 14.57 -7.32
CA ILE A 391 -4.11 14.52 -8.76
C ILE A 391 -3.84 13.12 -9.33
N MET A 392 -2.79 12.43 -8.93
CA MET A 392 -2.51 11.07 -9.39
C MET A 392 -3.66 10.12 -9.02
N VAL A 393 -4.10 10.13 -7.76
CA VAL A 393 -5.20 9.26 -7.32
C VAL A 393 -6.50 9.61 -8.01
N TYR A 394 -6.81 10.89 -8.15
CA TYR A 394 -8.03 11.36 -8.81
C TYR A 394 -8.06 10.99 -10.30
N LYS A 395 -6.95 11.14 -11.03
CA LYS A 395 -6.82 10.69 -12.42
C LYS A 395 -6.98 9.17 -12.54
N ARG A 396 -6.38 8.40 -11.64
CA ARG A 396 -6.48 6.94 -11.64
C ARG A 396 -7.90 6.48 -11.37
N PHE A 397 -8.61 7.14 -10.44
CA PHE A 397 -10.02 6.88 -10.17
C PHE A 397 -10.90 7.23 -11.37
N LEU A 398 -10.66 8.40 -12.00
CA LEU A 398 -11.39 8.81 -13.19
C LEU A 398 -11.22 7.82 -14.36
N ALA A 399 -10.02 7.28 -14.52
CA ALA A 399 -9.67 6.41 -15.65
C ALA A 399 -10.50 5.13 -15.73
N ILE A 400 -10.98 4.58 -14.58
CA ILE A 400 -11.76 3.33 -14.61
C ILE A 400 -13.12 3.47 -15.32
N PHE A 401 -13.59 4.70 -15.55
CA PHE A 401 -14.84 4.99 -16.25
C PHE A 401 -14.64 5.26 -17.75
N LEU A 402 -13.39 5.33 -18.20
CA LEU A 402 -13.05 5.60 -19.60
C LEU A 402 -13.02 4.28 -20.41
N PRO A 403 -13.18 4.37 -21.74
CA PRO A 403 -13.07 3.21 -22.61
C PRO A 403 -11.63 2.65 -22.62
N ASP A 404 -11.52 1.41 -23.08
CA ASP A 404 -10.21 0.79 -23.34
C ASP A 404 -9.47 1.58 -24.42
N LEU A 405 -8.15 1.73 -24.24
CA LEU A 405 -7.28 2.21 -25.31
C LEU A 405 -7.19 1.16 -26.40
N VAL A 406 -7.60 1.52 -27.59
CA VAL A 406 -7.49 0.65 -28.76
C VAL A 406 -6.24 1.02 -29.53
N GLU A 407 -5.30 0.08 -29.61
CA GLU A 407 -4.06 0.22 -30.40
C GLU A 407 -4.12 -0.72 -31.59
N GLU A 408 -3.92 -0.19 -32.78
CA GLU A 408 -3.70 -0.97 -33.98
C GLU A 408 -2.20 -1.16 -34.17
N LYS A 409 -1.73 -2.39 -34.06
CA LYS A 409 -0.35 -2.78 -34.35
C LYS A 409 -0.29 -3.37 -35.75
N ARG A 410 0.55 -2.79 -36.59
CA ARG A 410 0.86 -3.33 -37.91
C ARG A 410 2.29 -3.85 -37.91
N LYS A 411 2.48 -5.10 -38.32
CA LYS A 411 3.79 -5.71 -38.52
C LYS A 411 3.97 -5.97 -40.03
N TYR A 412 5.05 -5.50 -40.57
CA TYR A 412 5.43 -5.75 -41.94
C TYR A 412 6.64 -6.69 -41.94
N LEU A 413 6.57 -7.76 -42.70
CA LEU A 413 7.73 -8.58 -43.02
C LEU A 413 8.23 -8.18 -44.39
N LEU A 414 9.46 -7.72 -44.41
CA LEU A 414 10.15 -7.27 -45.65
C LEU A 414 11.09 -8.39 -46.12
N ASP A 415 11.18 -8.54 -47.43
CA ASP A 415 12.23 -9.28 -48.08
C ASP A 415 13.17 -8.29 -48.79
N VAL A 416 14.46 -8.48 -48.61
CA VAL A 416 15.48 -7.65 -49.21
C VAL A 416 16.43 -8.59 -49.95
N ASP A 417 16.41 -8.51 -51.27
CA ASP A 417 17.24 -9.34 -52.14
C ASP A 417 18.74 -9.01 -51.98
#